data_3092f22f58708b43676ecae5ec2b289a
#
_entry.id   3092f22f58708b43676ecae5ec2b289a
#
_cell.length_a   1.000
_cell.length_b   1.000
_cell.length_c   1.000
_cell.angle_alpha   90.00
_cell.angle_beta   90.00
_cell.angle_gamma   90.00
#
_symmetry.space_group_name_H-M   'P 1'
#
loop_
_entity.id
_entity.type
_entity.pdbx_description
1 polymer ?
#
loop_
_entity_poly.entity_id
_entity_poly.type
_entity_poly.pdbx_seq_one_letter_code
_entity_poly.pdbx_strand_id
1 'polypeptide(L)'
;MIALDLPGRLAEIPSRLRRPGHAGSPSWTITARDRGRVSIAWPSRYEWAPAAGITETLKAALARQHVLKVQPTRQTYAGAIMLECVVDDRRHRVVLDYSDHAEFLNQDALATCSLYIKLQFRADGYADPRIIPGGYVASGMHYYRCYRTLRERSIGDRTIDVFGRFGYRFERDLRRRAAELLSGAPDIHFVGTGRRVRYSRFLREAASARLCLGLPGNGAFTFRVAEFLGLGCCMLAPRYPTAMHVPLEPGVHYVAIARDMSDLLDVCRYYLAHDDERERIARAGRDFFDRYLHCEQIASYYLRMMLDRLGTARKSGATGSSLA
;
A
#
# COMPACT_ATOMS: atom_id res chain seq x y z
N MET A 1 -13.53 39.66 0.47
CA MET A 1 -13.39 38.86 -0.75
C MET A 1 -11.90 38.69 -0.97
N ILE A 2 -11.28 37.69 -0.33
CA ILE A 2 -9.84 37.39 -0.45
C ILE A 2 -9.75 36.35 -1.55
N ALA A 3 -9.22 36.74 -2.69
CA ALA A 3 -8.88 35.78 -3.74
C ALA A 3 -7.79 34.85 -3.20
N LEU A 4 -8.17 33.62 -2.94
CA LEU A 4 -7.22 32.54 -2.62
C LEU A 4 -6.42 32.26 -3.88
N ASP A 5 -5.14 32.58 -3.82
CA ASP A 5 -4.16 32.34 -4.88
C ASP A 5 -3.86 30.82 -4.97
N LEU A 6 -4.82 30.06 -5.51
CA LEU A 6 -4.68 28.62 -5.80
C LEU A 6 -3.53 28.33 -6.79
N PRO A 7 -3.24 29.18 -7.80
CA PRO A 7 -2.09 29.00 -8.68
C PRO A 7 -0.74 28.96 -7.94
N GLY A 8 -0.56 29.73 -6.87
CA GLY A 8 0.70 29.80 -6.13
C GLY A 8 1.06 28.52 -5.37
N ARG A 9 0.07 27.77 -4.82
CA ARG A 9 0.33 26.49 -4.14
C ARG A 9 0.46 25.31 -5.09
N LEU A 10 -0.16 25.38 -6.27
CA LEU A 10 0.03 24.38 -7.34
C LEU A 10 1.36 24.60 -8.08
N ALA A 11 1.93 25.81 -8.04
CA ALA A 11 3.23 26.13 -8.65
C ALA A 11 4.44 25.50 -7.91
N GLU A 12 4.28 24.98 -6.69
CA GLU A 12 5.30 24.17 -6.03
C GLU A 12 5.34 22.70 -6.53
N ILE A 13 4.51 22.34 -7.50
CA ILE A 13 4.74 21.14 -8.30
C ILE A 13 5.95 21.45 -9.18
N PRO A 14 7.12 20.83 -8.98
CA PRO A 14 8.28 21.12 -9.81
C PRO A 14 7.90 20.90 -11.28
N SER A 15 8.02 21.91 -12.11
CA SER A 15 7.81 21.87 -13.57
C SER A 15 8.80 20.94 -14.30
N ARG A 16 9.59 20.18 -13.55
CA ARG A 16 10.40 19.05 -13.99
C ARG A 16 9.70 17.73 -13.69
N LEU A 17 8.50 17.55 -14.22
CA LEU A 17 8.01 16.22 -14.49
C LEU A 17 8.90 15.64 -15.59
N ARG A 18 10.08 15.12 -15.20
CA ARG A 18 10.73 14.08 -15.97
C ARG A 18 9.65 13.01 -16.15
N ARG A 19 9.31 12.72 -17.41
CA ARG A 19 8.67 11.44 -17.75
C ARG A 19 9.37 10.41 -16.88
N PRO A 20 8.65 9.55 -16.13
CA PRO A 20 9.34 8.49 -15.43
C PRO A 20 10.06 7.69 -16.51
N GLY A 21 11.35 7.99 -16.67
CA GLY A 21 12.22 7.20 -17.49
C GLY A 21 12.16 5.81 -16.90
N HIS A 22 11.86 4.81 -17.68
CA HIS A 22 11.75 3.41 -17.28
C HIS A 22 13.10 2.80 -16.86
N ALA A 23 14.13 3.63 -16.71
CA ALA A 23 15.45 3.25 -16.25
C ALA A 23 15.49 3.29 -14.71
N GLY A 24 15.40 2.12 -14.07
CA GLY A 24 15.69 1.95 -12.66
C GLY A 24 14.52 1.67 -11.73
N SER A 25 13.31 1.38 -12.22
CA SER A 25 12.24 0.87 -11.35
C SER A 25 12.65 -0.50 -10.79
N PRO A 26 12.59 -0.71 -9.45
CA PRO A 26 12.96 -1.99 -8.87
C PRO A 26 12.09 -3.09 -9.46
N SER A 27 12.71 -4.12 -10.03
CA SER A 27 12.04 -5.31 -10.51
C SER A 27 12.29 -6.43 -9.51
N TRP A 28 11.20 -6.96 -8.90
CA TRP A 28 11.28 -8.11 -8.00
C TRP A 28 10.90 -9.41 -8.70
N THR A 29 11.48 -9.62 -9.88
CA THR A 29 11.29 -10.87 -10.59
C THR A 29 11.89 -12.03 -9.79
N ILE A 30 11.06 -13.03 -9.47
CA ILE A 30 11.44 -14.26 -8.79
C ILE A 30 11.46 -15.40 -9.79
N THR A 31 12.64 -15.94 -10.06
CA THR A 31 12.82 -17.07 -10.98
C THR A 31 12.48 -18.41 -10.30
N ALA A 32 12.34 -19.49 -11.07
CA ALA A 32 12.19 -20.83 -10.52
C ALA A 32 13.38 -21.21 -9.62
N ARG A 33 14.62 -20.82 -10.00
CA ARG A 33 15.82 -21.03 -9.19
C ARG A 33 15.75 -20.26 -7.86
N ASP A 34 15.27 -19.00 -7.87
CA ASP A 34 15.12 -18.22 -6.63
C ASP A 34 14.10 -18.89 -5.68
N ARG A 35 12.98 -19.40 -6.21
CA ARG A 35 11.99 -20.12 -5.41
C ARG A 35 12.57 -21.41 -4.77
N GLY A 36 13.44 -22.12 -5.46
CA GLY A 36 14.11 -23.31 -4.92
C GLY A 36 15.05 -23.03 -3.76
N ARG A 37 15.46 -21.75 -3.54
CA ARG A 37 16.35 -21.32 -2.45
C ARG A 37 15.62 -20.88 -1.18
N VAL A 38 14.28 -20.72 -1.22
CA VAL A 38 13.49 -20.18 -0.11
C VAL A 38 12.37 -21.14 0.26
N SER A 39 12.21 -21.39 1.55
CA SER A 39 11.03 -22.07 2.12
C SER A 39 10.56 -21.27 3.33
N ILE A 40 9.24 -21.00 3.41
CA ILE A 40 8.63 -20.20 4.47
C ILE A 40 7.65 -21.06 5.25
N ALA A 41 7.84 -21.17 6.56
CA ALA A 41 6.90 -21.76 7.48
C ALA A 41 6.01 -20.64 8.07
N TRP A 42 4.71 -20.70 7.78
CA TRP A 42 3.72 -19.73 8.20
C TRP A 42 2.90 -20.29 9.36
N PRO A 43 2.68 -19.52 10.46
CA PRO A 43 1.90 -19.99 11.60
C PRO A 43 0.43 -20.18 11.21
N SER A 44 -0.20 -21.27 11.72
CA SER A 44 -1.60 -21.59 11.41
C SER A 44 -2.60 -20.71 12.17
N ARG A 45 -2.17 -20.11 13.29
CA ARG A 45 -3.00 -19.26 14.16
C ARG A 45 -2.26 -18.02 14.57
N TYR A 46 -3.01 -16.91 14.72
CA TYR A 46 -2.51 -15.63 15.20
C TYR A 46 -3.07 -15.37 16.59
N GLU A 47 -2.32 -14.68 17.44
CA GLU A 47 -2.80 -14.22 18.73
C GLU A 47 -3.90 -13.17 18.54
N TRP A 48 -3.71 -12.26 17.60
CA TRP A 48 -4.68 -11.25 17.24
C TRP A 48 -5.44 -11.65 15.98
N ALA A 49 -6.73 -12.03 16.14
CA ALA A 49 -7.54 -12.53 15.02
C ALA A 49 -7.63 -11.62 13.78
N PRO A 50 -7.66 -10.26 13.91
CA PRO A 50 -7.64 -9.38 12.73
C PRO A 50 -6.39 -9.50 11.86
N ALA A 51 -5.28 -10.06 12.35
CA ALA A 51 -4.09 -10.31 11.54
C ALA A 51 -4.40 -11.18 10.31
N ALA A 52 -5.30 -12.14 10.43
CA ALA A 52 -5.73 -12.98 9.30
C ALA A 52 -6.30 -12.14 8.15
N GLY A 53 -7.16 -11.16 8.44
CA GLY A 53 -7.72 -10.24 7.43
C GLY A 53 -6.67 -9.41 6.70
N ILE A 54 -5.57 -9.10 7.39
CA ILE A 54 -4.47 -8.31 6.84
C ILE A 54 -3.53 -9.16 5.98
N THR A 55 -3.24 -10.37 6.44
CA THR A 55 -2.12 -11.17 5.94
C THR A 55 -2.51 -12.32 5.03
N GLU A 56 -3.78 -12.78 5.04
CA GLU A 56 -4.23 -13.93 4.24
C GLU A 56 -4.01 -13.73 2.73
N THR A 57 -4.14 -12.49 2.25
CA THR A 57 -3.88 -12.18 0.83
C THR A 57 -2.42 -12.39 0.46
N LEU A 58 -1.52 -11.92 1.31
CA LEU A 58 -0.07 -12.12 1.14
C LEU A 58 0.30 -13.59 1.27
N LYS A 59 -0.25 -14.28 2.28
CA LYS A 59 -0.07 -15.71 2.48
C LYS A 59 -0.49 -16.52 1.25
N ALA A 60 -1.65 -16.20 0.66
CA ALA A 60 -2.12 -16.81 -0.56
C ALA A 60 -1.19 -16.55 -1.76
N ALA A 61 -0.65 -15.34 -1.89
CA ALA A 61 0.31 -15.00 -2.95
C ALA A 61 1.63 -15.78 -2.79
N LEU A 62 2.17 -15.88 -1.57
CA LEU A 62 3.36 -16.68 -1.28
C LEU A 62 3.13 -18.19 -1.50
N ALA A 63 1.93 -18.69 -1.18
CA ALA A 63 1.57 -20.08 -1.46
C ALA A 63 1.58 -20.38 -2.97
N ARG A 64 1.10 -19.47 -3.81
CA ARG A 64 1.18 -19.60 -5.28
C ARG A 64 2.61 -19.57 -5.82
N GLN A 65 3.56 -19.02 -5.08
CA GLN A 65 4.99 -19.09 -5.41
C GLN A 65 5.61 -20.45 -5.03
N HIS A 66 4.84 -21.36 -4.42
CA HIS A 66 5.29 -22.68 -3.96
C HIS A 66 6.41 -22.67 -2.90
N VAL A 67 6.56 -21.55 -2.19
CA VAL A 67 7.60 -21.39 -1.15
C VAL A 67 7.04 -21.50 0.27
N LEU A 68 5.72 -21.61 0.43
CA LEU A 68 5.05 -21.51 1.73
C LEU A 68 4.49 -22.86 2.20
N LYS A 69 4.76 -23.19 3.45
CA LYS A 69 4.12 -24.29 4.20
C LYS A 69 3.46 -23.73 5.46
N VAL A 70 2.22 -24.13 5.73
CA VAL A 70 1.54 -23.78 6.98
C VAL A 70 1.95 -24.75 8.08
N GLN A 71 2.43 -24.21 9.20
CA GLN A 71 2.77 -25.01 10.39
C GLN A 71 1.69 -24.87 11.48
N PRO A 72 1.39 -25.94 12.24
CA PRO A 72 0.42 -25.90 13.32
C PRO A 72 0.97 -25.21 14.58
N THR A 73 1.44 -23.97 14.41
CA THR A 73 1.97 -23.12 15.49
C THR A 73 1.05 -21.93 15.71
N ARG A 74 0.99 -21.46 16.96
CA ARG A 74 0.29 -20.23 17.32
C ARG A 74 1.26 -19.07 17.35
N GLN A 75 0.85 -17.97 16.74
CA GLN A 75 1.60 -16.71 16.80
C GLN A 75 1.40 -16.04 18.16
N THR A 76 2.48 -15.65 18.82
CA THR A 76 2.48 -15.03 20.16
C THR A 76 2.90 -13.57 20.19
N TYR A 77 3.31 -13.01 19.06
CA TYR A 77 3.80 -11.61 19.00
C TYR A 77 2.67 -10.64 18.66
N ALA A 78 2.41 -9.68 19.56
CA ALA A 78 1.41 -8.65 19.33
C ALA A 78 1.80 -7.76 18.14
N GLY A 79 0.85 -7.54 17.21
CA GLY A 79 1.05 -6.67 16.04
C GLY A 79 2.03 -7.18 14.98
N ALA A 80 2.59 -8.38 15.16
CA ALA A 80 3.59 -8.95 14.24
C ALA A 80 3.37 -10.45 14.00
N ILE A 81 3.83 -10.94 12.85
CA ILE A 81 3.91 -12.37 12.54
C ILE A 81 5.38 -12.75 12.41
N MET A 82 5.80 -13.75 13.15
CA MET A 82 7.11 -14.36 13.00
C MET A 82 7.02 -15.53 12.02
N LEU A 83 7.77 -15.46 10.94
CA LEU A 83 7.93 -16.51 9.96
C LEU A 83 9.26 -17.22 10.22
N GLU A 84 9.26 -18.54 10.17
CA GLU A 84 10.49 -19.32 10.08
C GLU A 84 10.79 -19.58 8.61
N CYS A 85 11.96 -19.16 8.16
CA CYS A 85 12.36 -19.25 6.76
C CYS A 85 13.67 -20.05 6.64
N VAL A 86 13.76 -20.84 5.59
CA VAL A 86 15.03 -21.41 5.15
C VAL A 86 15.44 -20.70 3.87
N VAL A 87 16.62 -20.10 3.86
CA VAL A 87 17.23 -19.44 2.69
C VAL A 87 18.62 -20.01 2.50
N ASP A 88 18.91 -20.61 1.33
CA ASP A 88 20.18 -21.29 1.05
C ASP A 88 20.58 -22.27 2.17
N ASP A 89 19.63 -23.15 2.56
CA ASP A 89 19.77 -24.17 3.60
C ASP A 89 20.04 -23.64 5.04
N ARG A 90 19.98 -22.32 5.24
CA ARG A 90 20.11 -21.71 6.56
C ARG A 90 18.76 -21.26 7.11
N ARG A 91 18.54 -21.47 8.40
CA ARG A 91 17.31 -21.07 9.09
C ARG A 91 17.39 -19.61 9.54
N HIS A 92 16.32 -18.88 9.28
CA HIS A 92 16.15 -17.48 9.64
C HIS A 92 14.77 -17.24 10.22
N ARG A 93 14.63 -16.17 11.01
CA ARG A 93 13.36 -15.64 11.46
C ARG A 93 13.09 -14.30 10.77
N VAL A 94 11.93 -14.16 10.17
CA VAL A 94 11.50 -12.95 9.48
C VAL A 94 10.22 -12.44 10.12
N VAL A 95 10.20 -11.21 10.53
CA VAL A 95 9.03 -10.55 11.13
C VAL A 95 8.26 -9.79 10.05
N LEU A 96 6.94 -9.96 10.04
CA LEU A 96 6.00 -9.07 9.35
C LEU A 96 5.27 -8.27 10.42
N ASP A 97 5.65 -7.03 10.61
CA ASP A 97 5.01 -6.12 11.55
C ASP A 97 3.92 -5.32 10.84
N TYR A 98 2.66 -5.58 11.21
CA TYR A 98 1.46 -4.93 10.72
C TYR A 98 0.82 -4.01 11.75
N SER A 99 1.55 -3.65 12.80
CA SER A 99 1.07 -2.65 13.77
C SER A 99 0.83 -1.30 13.09
N ASP A 100 -0.19 -0.59 13.54
CA ASP A 100 -0.64 0.66 12.92
C ASP A 100 0.27 1.86 13.24
N HIS A 101 1.22 1.72 14.17
CA HIS A 101 2.08 2.80 14.64
C HIS A 101 3.52 2.61 14.17
N ALA A 102 4.06 3.64 13.54
CA ALA A 102 5.44 3.59 13.02
C ALA A 102 6.47 3.49 14.14
N GLU A 103 6.19 4.11 15.28
CA GLU A 103 7.07 4.14 16.46
C GLU A 103 7.11 2.82 17.22
N PHE A 104 6.08 1.98 17.06
CA PHE A 104 6.00 0.69 17.72
C PHE A 104 6.80 -0.36 16.98
N LEU A 105 7.74 -0.99 17.68
CA LEU A 105 8.45 -2.19 17.25
C LEU A 105 8.27 -3.25 18.34
N ASN A 106 7.92 -4.47 17.94
CA ASN A 106 7.88 -5.59 18.86
C ASN A 106 9.32 -5.99 19.20
N GLN A 107 9.81 -5.58 20.38
CA GLN A 107 11.21 -5.74 20.81
C GLN A 107 11.61 -7.23 20.94
N ASP A 108 10.73 -8.09 21.44
CA ASP A 108 10.99 -9.51 21.59
C ASP A 108 11.16 -10.18 20.21
N ALA A 109 10.33 -9.79 19.25
CA ALA A 109 10.44 -10.26 17.88
C ALA A 109 11.71 -9.73 17.20
N LEU A 110 12.03 -8.44 17.40
CA LEU A 110 13.21 -7.79 16.83
C LEU A 110 14.52 -8.39 17.38
N ALA A 111 14.57 -8.72 18.67
CA ALA A 111 15.74 -9.31 19.29
C ALA A 111 16.14 -10.68 18.68
N THR A 112 15.17 -11.40 18.12
CA THR A 112 15.39 -12.77 17.62
C THR A 112 15.30 -12.94 16.10
N CYS A 113 14.93 -11.86 15.34
CA CYS A 113 14.79 -11.95 13.91
C CYS A 113 16.07 -11.61 13.16
N SER A 114 16.18 -12.12 11.92
CA SER A 114 17.21 -11.78 10.96
C SER A 114 16.76 -10.67 10.01
N LEU A 115 15.44 -10.48 9.83
CA LEU A 115 14.84 -9.47 8.97
C LEU A 115 13.50 -9.04 9.59
N TYR A 116 13.24 -7.72 9.61
CA TYR A 116 12.02 -7.13 10.16
C TYR A 116 11.35 -6.26 9.09
N ILE A 117 10.17 -6.65 8.61
CA ILE A 117 9.42 -5.96 7.57
C ILE A 117 8.30 -5.17 8.25
N LYS A 118 8.40 -3.84 8.23
CA LYS A 118 7.50 -2.91 8.91
C LYS A 118 6.51 -2.30 7.92
N LEU A 119 5.20 -2.49 8.11
CA LEU A 119 4.19 -1.93 7.21
C LEU A 119 4.05 -0.41 7.36
N GLN A 120 3.92 0.09 8.59
CA GLN A 120 3.97 1.54 8.87
C GLN A 120 5.44 1.93 9.12
N PHE A 121 6.22 2.00 8.06
CA PHE A 121 7.65 2.30 8.16
C PHE A 121 7.87 3.82 8.30
N ARG A 122 8.72 4.26 9.20
CA ARG A 122 9.05 5.68 9.39
C ARG A 122 9.72 6.24 8.13
N ALA A 123 9.32 7.45 7.73
CA ALA A 123 9.91 8.10 6.55
C ALA A 123 11.41 8.39 6.71
N ASP A 124 11.86 8.65 7.94
CA ASP A 124 13.28 8.86 8.32
C ASP A 124 14.04 7.55 8.65
N GLY A 125 13.34 6.40 8.59
CA GLY A 125 13.94 5.08 8.80
C GLY A 125 14.12 4.69 10.27
N TYR A 126 14.92 3.64 10.49
CA TYR A 126 15.30 3.12 11.81
C TYR A 126 16.81 2.91 11.85
N ALA A 127 17.40 2.99 13.05
CA ALA A 127 18.84 2.75 13.24
C ALA A 127 19.24 1.29 12.97
N ASP A 128 18.31 0.34 13.17
CA ASP A 128 18.57 -1.07 12.90
C ASP A 128 18.37 -1.39 11.40
N PRO A 129 19.44 -1.77 10.67
CA PRO A 129 19.38 -2.04 9.24
C PRO A 129 18.57 -3.30 8.88
N ARG A 130 18.20 -4.14 9.85
CA ARG A 130 17.34 -5.29 9.64
C ARG A 130 15.88 -4.86 9.39
N ILE A 131 15.49 -3.65 9.80
CA ILE A 131 14.14 -3.13 9.63
C ILE A 131 14.03 -2.50 8.24
N ILE A 132 13.13 -3.04 7.42
CA ILE A 132 12.88 -2.57 6.06
C ILE A 132 11.40 -2.20 5.87
N PRO A 133 11.08 -1.30 4.92
CA PRO A 133 9.70 -0.97 4.63
C PRO A 133 8.95 -2.14 4.01
N GLY A 134 7.73 -2.35 4.47
CA GLY A 134 6.76 -3.25 3.86
C GLY A 134 5.89 -2.54 2.82
N GLY A 135 4.96 -3.28 2.22
CA GLY A 135 3.94 -2.77 1.33
C GLY A 135 2.55 -3.19 1.77
N TYR A 136 1.56 -2.33 1.48
CA TYR A 136 0.17 -2.61 1.78
C TYR A 136 -0.50 -3.35 0.63
N VAL A 137 -1.22 -4.42 0.96
CA VAL A 137 -2.10 -5.14 0.05
C VAL A 137 -3.56 -4.72 0.31
N ALA A 138 -4.44 -4.89 -0.68
CA ALA A 138 -5.87 -4.69 -0.50
C ALA A 138 -6.46 -5.73 0.46
N SER A 139 -7.56 -5.39 1.15
CA SER A 139 -8.13 -6.22 2.20
C SER A 139 -8.90 -7.41 1.63
N GLY A 140 -8.23 -8.56 1.60
CA GLY A 140 -8.82 -9.86 1.34
C GLY A 140 -8.94 -10.25 -0.13
N MET A 141 -9.04 -11.55 -0.35
CA MET A 141 -9.06 -12.18 -1.69
C MET A 141 -10.26 -11.78 -2.55
N HIS A 142 -11.36 -11.31 -1.92
CA HIS A 142 -12.53 -10.85 -2.68
C HIS A 142 -12.18 -9.67 -3.60
N TYR A 143 -11.35 -8.74 -3.13
CA TYR A 143 -10.86 -7.62 -3.94
C TYR A 143 -10.19 -8.12 -5.22
N TYR A 144 -9.24 -9.04 -5.11
CA TYR A 144 -8.45 -9.56 -6.23
C TYR A 144 -9.27 -10.37 -7.24
N ARG A 145 -10.46 -10.85 -6.85
CA ARG A 145 -11.38 -11.53 -7.77
C ARG A 145 -12.18 -10.56 -8.64
N CYS A 146 -12.41 -9.33 -8.19
CA CYS A 146 -13.32 -8.41 -8.87
C CYS A 146 -12.71 -7.08 -9.32
N TYR A 147 -11.52 -6.69 -8.83
CA TYR A 147 -10.96 -5.37 -9.09
C TYR A 147 -10.74 -5.08 -10.57
N ARG A 148 -10.32 -6.07 -11.37
CA ARG A 148 -10.10 -5.91 -12.82
C ARG A 148 -11.40 -5.54 -13.53
N THR A 149 -12.45 -6.33 -13.33
CA THR A 149 -13.78 -6.04 -13.92
C THR A 149 -14.34 -4.70 -13.47
N LEU A 150 -14.11 -4.31 -12.21
CA LEU A 150 -14.58 -3.03 -11.69
C LEU A 150 -13.84 -1.84 -12.32
N ARG A 151 -12.53 -1.93 -12.52
CA ARG A 151 -11.72 -0.84 -13.08
C ARG A 151 -11.82 -0.71 -14.60
N GLU A 152 -12.30 -1.76 -15.29
CA GLU A 152 -12.55 -1.75 -16.74
C GLU A 152 -13.79 -0.92 -17.10
N ARG A 153 -14.63 -0.59 -16.12
CA ARG A 153 -15.74 0.35 -16.35
C ARG A 153 -15.17 1.68 -16.81
N SER A 154 -15.72 2.19 -17.90
CA SER A 154 -15.22 3.41 -18.51
C SER A 154 -15.25 4.57 -17.50
N ILE A 155 -14.26 5.45 -17.59
CA ILE A 155 -14.17 6.64 -16.75
C ILE A 155 -15.40 7.54 -16.97
N GLY A 156 -16.00 7.51 -18.19
CA GLY A 156 -17.23 8.23 -18.50
C GLY A 156 -18.48 7.76 -17.73
N ASP A 157 -18.49 6.54 -17.22
CA ASP A 157 -19.60 5.97 -16.44
C ASP A 157 -19.55 6.31 -14.93
N ARG A 158 -18.61 7.14 -14.50
CA ARG A 158 -18.46 7.52 -13.10
C ARG A 158 -19.49 8.57 -12.72
N THR A 159 -20.47 8.17 -11.92
CA THR A 159 -21.64 8.97 -11.51
C THR A 159 -21.50 9.62 -10.13
N ILE A 160 -20.50 9.24 -9.36
CA ILE A 160 -20.21 9.78 -8.03
C ILE A 160 -19.02 10.75 -8.15
N ASP A 161 -19.17 11.97 -7.68
CA ASP A 161 -18.07 12.93 -7.72
C ASP A 161 -17.01 12.60 -6.68
N VAL A 162 -17.42 12.43 -5.42
CA VAL A 162 -16.52 12.10 -4.31
C VAL A 162 -17.05 10.92 -3.51
N PHE A 163 -16.20 9.92 -3.31
CA PHE A 163 -16.51 8.76 -2.48
C PHE A 163 -15.67 8.74 -1.20
N GLY A 164 -16.32 8.49 -0.04
CA GLY A 164 -15.62 8.45 1.24
C GLY A 164 -16.40 7.71 2.33
N ARG A 165 -16.46 6.36 2.25
CA ARG A 165 -17.04 5.54 3.33
C ARG A 165 -15.99 5.17 4.35
N PHE A 166 -16.08 5.77 5.51
CA PHE A 166 -15.18 5.50 6.64
C PHE A 166 -15.95 5.58 7.96
N GLY A 167 -15.49 4.83 8.97
CA GLY A 167 -15.99 4.93 10.34
C GLY A 167 -15.27 6.04 11.11
N TYR A 168 -15.84 6.44 12.25
CA TYR A 168 -15.33 7.50 13.12
C TYR A 168 -14.59 6.97 14.37
N ARG A 169 -14.12 5.72 14.32
CA ARG A 169 -13.39 5.12 15.45
C ARG A 169 -11.98 5.71 15.60
N PHE A 170 -11.32 5.96 14.45
CA PHE A 170 -9.99 6.50 14.35
C PHE A 170 -10.02 7.81 13.56
N GLU A 171 -9.10 8.72 13.83
CA GLU A 171 -9.01 10.03 13.17
C GLU A 171 -10.38 10.74 13.10
N ARG A 172 -11.07 10.73 14.25
CA ARG A 172 -12.49 11.08 14.33
C ARG A 172 -12.78 12.49 13.82
N ASP A 173 -11.98 13.47 14.25
CA ASP A 173 -12.25 14.88 13.93
C ASP A 173 -11.94 15.17 12.47
N LEU A 174 -10.82 14.66 11.96
CA LEU A 174 -10.46 14.73 10.55
C LEU A 174 -11.54 14.13 9.64
N ARG A 175 -12.01 12.93 9.97
CA ARG A 175 -13.03 12.22 9.19
C ARG A 175 -14.40 12.85 9.28
N ARG A 176 -14.78 13.37 10.46
CA ARG A 176 -16.02 14.12 10.64
C ARG A 176 -15.97 15.41 9.85
N ARG A 177 -14.87 16.16 9.95
CA ARG A 177 -14.68 17.40 9.20
C ARG A 177 -14.81 17.19 7.70
N ALA A 178 -14.15 16.17 7.15
CA ALA A 178 -14.27 15.84 5.72
C ALA A 178 -15.72 15.49 5.31
N ALA A 179 -16.43 14.71 6.13
CA ALA A 179 -17.82 14.33 5.86
C ALA A 179 -18.78 15.52 5.94
N GLU A 180 -18.62 16.40 6.92
CA GLU A 180 -19.43 17.63 7.10
C GLU A 180 -19.24 18.57 5.92
N LEU A 181 -18.00 18.85 5.54
CA LEU A 181 -17.68 19.72 4.38
C LEU A 181 -18.33 19.20 3.09
N LEU A 182 -18.14 17.92 2.78
CA LEU A 182 -18.66 17.34 1.54
C LEU A 182 -20.19 17.19 1.56
N SER A 183 -20.78 16.86 2.70
CA SER A 183 -22.25 16.79 2.81
C SER A 183 -22.92 18.16 2.74
N GLY A 184 -22.21 19.23 3.10
CA GLY A 184 -22.66 20.60 3.01
C GLY A 184 -22.42 21.27 1.66
N ALA A 185 -21.78 20.59 0.69
CA ALA A 185 -21.47 21.12 -0.63
C ALA A 185 -22.50 20.63 -1.67
N PRO A 186 -23.51 21.45 -2.04
CA PRO A 186 -24.63 21.00 -2.91
C PRO A 186 -24.17 20.77 -4.37
N ASP A 187 -23.05 21.29 -4.74
CA ASP A 187 -22.43 21.17 -6.07
C ASP A 187 -21.58 19.88 -6.22
N ILE A 188 -21.43 19.07 -5.15
CA ILE A 188 -20.64 17.84 -5.15
C ILE A 188 -21.51 16.65 -4.79
N HIS A 189 -21.69 15.72 -5.72
CA HIS A 189 -22.35 14.45 -5.42
C HIS A 189 -21.46 13.57 -4.55
N PHE A 190 -21.58 13.69 -3.23
CA PHE A 190 -20.82 12.92 -2.24
C PHE A 190 -21.55 11.65 -1.82
N VAL A 191 -20.87 10.50 -1.96
CA VAL A 191 -21.31 9.23 -1.40
C VAL A 191 -20.35 8.81 -0.29
N GLY A 192 -20.80 8.95 0.95
CA GLY A 192 -19.96 8.71 2.11
C GLY A 192 -20.74 8.35 3.36
N THR A 193 -20.07 8.53 4.49
CA THR A 193 -20.55 8.41 5.86
C THR A 193 -20.64 7.02 6.49
N GLY A 194 -20.85 7.02 7.82
CA GLY A 194 -20.64 5.94 8.77
C GLY A 194 -21.53 4.69 8.65
N ARG A 195 -22.48 4.62 7.72
CA ARG A 195 -23.26 3.40 7.53
C ARG A 195 -22.43 2.32 6.87
N ARG A 196 -22.24 1.19 7.57
CA ARG A 196 -21.56 0.01 6.99
C ARG A 196 -22.39 -0.56 5.84
N VAL A 197 -21.70 -0.83 4.75
CA VAL A 197 -22.26 -1.53 3.58
C VAL A 197 -21.50 -2.83 3.35
N ARG A 198 -22.05 -3.74 2.57
CA ARG A 198 -21.31 -4.93 2.13
C ARG A 198 -20.09 -4.51 1.34
N TYR A 199 -18.99 -5.23 1.52
CA TYR A 199 -17.70 -4.90 0.87
C TYR A 199 -17.78 -4.83 -0.67
N SER A 200 -18.58 -5.72 -1.28
CA SER A 200 -18.83 -5.68 -2.73
C SER A 200 -19.57 -4.39 -3.18
N ARG A 201 -20.46 -3.83 -2.34
CA ARG A 201 -21.09 -2.54 -2.61
C ARG A 201 -20.08 -1.40 -2.45
N PHE A 202 -19.26 -1.43 -1.40
CA PHE A 202 -18.17 -0.47 -1.18
C PHE A 202 -17.27 -0.37 -2.42
N LEU A 203 -16.81 -1.51 -2.95
CA LEU A 203 -15.93 -1.53 -4.13
C LEU A 203 -16.62 -1.00 -5.40
N ARG A 204 -17.92 -1.30 -5.60
CA ARG A 204 -18.67 -0.77 -6.75
C ARG A 204 -18.86 0.74 -6.66
N GLU A 205 -19.24 1.25 -5.48
CA GLU A 205 -19.38 2.69 -5.26
C GLU A 205 -18.03 3.40 -5.46
N ALA A 206 -16.93 2.86 -4.92
CA ALA A 206 -15.60 3.41 -5.14
C ALA A 206 -15.21 3.42 -6.64
N ALA A 207 -15.45 2.32 -7.36
CA ALA A 207 -15.16 2.24 -8.80
C ALA A 207 -16.02 3.19 -9.65
N SER A 208 -17.18 3.61 -9.15
CA SER A 208 -18.08 4.57 -9.82
C SER A 208 -17.79 6.02 -9.42
N ALA A 209 -16.75 6.29 -8.64
CA ALA A 209 -16.40 7.62 -8.20
C ALA A 209 -15.26 8.23 -9.01
N ARG A 210 -15.33 9.54 -9.25
CA ARG A 210 -14.26 10.34 -9.86
C ARG A 210 -13.10 10.55 -8.90
N LEU A 211 -13.42 10.85 -7.63
CA LEU A 211 -12.46 11.07 -6.55
C LEU A 211 -12.78 10.14 -5.37
N CYS A 212 -11.75 9.59 -4.72
CA CYS A 212 -11.89 8.73 -3.55
C CYS A 212 -11.06 9.25 -2.38
N LEU A 213 -11.66 9.39 -1.18
CA LEU A 213 -10.96 9.84 0.02
C LEU A 213 -10.20 8.70 0.71
N GLY A 214 -8.89 8.72 0.61
CA GLY A 214 -7.95 7.83 1.27
C GLY A 214 -7.52 8.32 2.65
N LEU A 215 -8.47 8.58 3.54
CA LEU A 215 -8.17 9.13 4.87
C LEU A 215 -7.50 8.10 5.79
N PRO A 216 -6.55 8.55 6.65
CA PRO A 216 -5.85 7.68 7.58
C PRO A 216 -6.82 7.00 8.55
N GLY A 217 -6.38 5.85 9.08
CA GLY A 217 -7.06 5.08 10.11
C GLY A 217 -6.41 5.25 11.46
N ASN A 218 -6.16 4.13 12.13
CA ASN A 218 -5.27 4.09 13.29
C ASN A 218 -3.82 4.31 12.85
N GLY A 219 -3.45 3.81 11.66
CA GLY A 219 -2.20 4.09 10.99
C GLY A 219 -2.37 5.03 9.79
N ALA A 220 -1.25 5.58 9.32
CA ALA A 220 -1.22 6.51 8.20
C ALA A 220 -1.66 5.83 6.89
N PHE A 221 -1.07 4.69 6.57
CA PHE A 221 -1.54 3.86 5.46
C PHE A 221 -2.69 2.94 5.89
N THR A 222 -3.63 2.72 4.99
CA THR A 222 -4.72 1.77 5.15
C THR A 222 -4.87 0.90 3.89
N PHE A 223 -5.60 -0.21 3.95
CA PHE A 223 -5.88 -1.05 2.77
C PHE A 223 -6.50 -0.27 1.62
N ARG A 224 -7.22 0.83 1.92
CA ARG A 224 -7.87 1.67 0.92
C ARG A 224 -6.90 2.29 -0.06
N VAL A 225 -5.65 2.52 0.34
CA VAL A 225 -4.61 2.98 -0.59
C VAL A 225 -4.47 1.98 -1.73
N ALA A 226 -4.23 0.71 -1.42
CA ALA A 226 -4.14 -0.33 -2.44
C ALA A 226 -5.46 -0.55 -3.19
N GLU A 227 -6.61 -0.48 -2.49
CA GLU A 227 -7.93 -0.67 -3.09
C GLU A 227 -8.26 0.43 -4.10
N PHE A 228 -8.09 1.71 -3.75
CA PHE A 228 -8.43 2.82 -4.61
C PHE A 228 -7.46 2.96 -5.80
N LEU A 229 -6.16 2.81 -5.56
CA LEU A 229 -5.18 2.82 -6.64
C LEU A 229 -5.44 1.67 -7.62
N GLY A 230 -5.67 0.46 -7.13
CA GLY A 230 -5.93 -0.69 -7.98
C GLY A 230 -7.27 -0.64 -8.73
N LEU A 231 -8.28 0.08 -8.22
CA LEU A 231 -9.52 0.39 -8.94
C LEU A 231 -9.32 1.51 -9.99
N GLY A 232 -8.17 2.16 -10.02
CA GLY A 232 -7.91 3.30 -10.90
C GLY A 232 -8.70 4.54 -10.51
N CYS A 233 -8.97 4.74 -9.22
CA CYS A 233 -9.58 5.96 -8.70
C CYS A 233 -8.52 7.04 -8.49
N CYS A 234 -8.87 8.30 -8.77
CA CYS A 234 -8.04 9.42 -8.31
C CYS A 234 -8.24 9.57 -6.79
N MET A 235 -7.20 9.24 -6.03
CA MET A 235 -7.27 9.26 -4.57
C MET A 235 -6.84 10.62 -4.03
N LEU A 236 -7.64 11.18 -3.10
CA LEU A 236 -7.30 12.33 -2.28
C LEU A 236 -6.90 11.86 -0.90
N ALA A 237 -5.75 12.27 -0.40
CA ALA A 237 -5.28 11.88 0.94
C ALA A 237 -4.35 12.96 1.53
N PRO A 238 -4.27 13.13 2.85
CA PRO A 238 -3.19 13.88 3.46
C PRO A 238 -1.82 13.28 3.10
N ARG A 239 -0.76 14.09 3.12
CA ARG A 239 0.61 13.56 2.95
C ARG A 239 0.90 12.50 4.01
N TYR A 240 1.50 11.41 3.58
CA TYR A 240 1.83 10.29 4.48
C TYR A 240 3.12 10.58 5.24
N PRO A 241 3.14 10.46 6.59
CA PRO A 241 4.35 10.58 7.41
C PRO A 241 5.18 9.28 7.42
N THR A 242 4.69 8.24 6.75
CA THR A 242 5.30 6.91 6.65
C THR A 242 5.68 6.61 5.22
N ALA A 243 6.62 5.69 5.03
CA ALA A 243 7.08 5.24 3.73
C ALA A 243 6.66 3.79 3.44
N MET A 244 6.55 3.47 2.18
CA MET A 244 6.46 2.11 1.65
C MET A 244 7.78 1.72 0.97
N HIS A 245 7.92 0.46 0.61
CA HIS A 245 9.06 -0.08 -0.12
C HIS A 245 9.33 0.60 -1.47
N VAL A 246 8.35 1.28 -2.03
CA VAL A 246 8.46 2.22 -3.17
C VAL A 246 7.74 3.51 -2.79
N PRO A 247 8.31 4.68 -3.06
CA PRO A 247 7.69 5.95 -2.73
C PRO A 247 6.34 6.15 -3.43
N LEU A 248 5.30 6.45 -2.65
CA LEU A 248 4.00 6.88 -3.14
C LEU A 248 3.98 8.42 -3.17
N GLU A 249 4.08 9.00 -4.36
CA GLU A 249 4.33 10.42 -4.55
C GLU A 249 3.05 11.22 -4.76
N PRO A 250 2.82 12.31 -3.97
CA PRO A 250 1.71 13.24 -4.18
C PRO A 250 1.89 14.00 -5.51
N GLY A 251 0.77 14.27 -6.19
CA GLY A 251 0.75 14.90 -7.52
C GLY A 251 1.08 13.94 -8.67
N VAL A 252 1.62 12.75 -8.36
CA VAL A 252 1.90 11.68 -9.33
C VAL A 252 0.90 10.55 -9.18
N HIS A 253 0.84 9.92 -8.01
CA HIS A 253 0.04 8.71 -7.76
C HIS A 253 -1.27 9.00 -7.01
N TYR A 254 -1.34 10.12 -6.32
CA TYR A 254 -2.52 10.60 -5.58
C TYR A 254 -2.45 12.13 -5.45
N VAL A 255 -3.57 12.74 -5.07
CA VAL A 255 -3.66 14.17 -4.78
C VAL A 255 -3.50 14.40 -3.29
N ALA A 256 -2.54 15.24 -2.91
CA ALA A 256 -2.39 15.63 -1.52
C ALA A 256 -3.42 16.70 -1.14
N ILE A 257 -4.04 16.53 0.03
CA ILE A 257 -4.91 17.52 0.68
C ILE A 257 -4.35 17.92 2.04
N ALA A 258 -4.74 19.07 2.52
CA ALA A 258 -4.39 19.53 3.87
C ALA A 258 -4.97 18.59 4.94
N ARG A 259 -4.17 18.30 5.98
CA ARG A 259 -4.62 17.38 7.05
C ARG A 259 -5.81 17.95 7.84
N ASP A 260 -5.93 19.26 7.94
CA ASP A 260 -7.07 19.95 8.57
C ASP A 260 -8.31 20.07 7.67
N MET A 261 -8.26 19.49 6.44
CA MET A 261 -9.32 19.56 5.43
C MET A 261 -9.66 20.99 4.96
N SER A 262 -8.78 21.97 5.19
CA SER A 262 -9.03 23.38 4.83
C SER A 262 -9.15 23.61 3.33
N ASP A 263 -8.49 22.80 2.51
CA ASP A 263 -8.48 22.87 1.04
C ASP A 263 -9.35 21.81 0.35
N LEU A 264 -10.03 20.94 1.11
CA LEU A 264 -10.71 19.76 0.57
C LEU A 264 -11.72 20.09 -0.54
N LEU A 265 -12.60 21.08 -0.33
CA LEU A 265 -13.63 21.42 -1.31
C LEU A 265 -13.03 22.04 -2.57
N ASP A 266 -12.03 22.90 -2.43
CA ASP A 266 -11.38 23.55 -3.56
C ASP A 266 -10.61 22.55 -4.40
N VAL A 267 -9.90 21.61 -3.76
CA VAL A 267 -9.22 20.50 -4.44
C VAL A 267 -10.22 19.58 -5.15
N CYS A 268 -11.36 19.26 -4.51
CA CYS A 268 -12.41 18.46 -5.15
C CYS A 268 -12.94 19.18 -6.40
N ARG A 269 -13.32 20.44 -6.30
CA ARG A 269 -13.85 21.23 -7.44
C ARG A 269 -12.84 21.32 -8.57
N TYR A 270 -11.57 21.58 -8.23
CA TYR A 270 -10.50 21.63 -9.22
C TYR A 270 -10.41 20.33 -10.03
N TYR A 271 -10.24 19.18 -9.35
CA TYR A 271 -10.08 17.90 -10.05
C TYR A 271 -11.38 17.37 -10.68
N LEU A 272 -12.55 17.85 -10.26
CA LEU A 272 -13.81 17.56 -10.94
C LEU A 272 -13.96 18.35 -12.26
N ALA A 273 -13.33 19.52 -12.35
CA ALA A 273 -13.31 20.35 -13.56
C ALA A 273 -12.14 20.04 -14.52
N HIS A 274 -11.09 19.31 -14.05
CA HIS A 274 -9.87 19.03 -14.82
C HIS A 274 -9.70 17.52 -15.04
N ASP A 275 -10.52 16.97 -15.94
CA ASP A 275 -10.61 15.54 -16.21
C ASP A 275 -9.27 14.93 -16.62
N ASP A 276 -8.52 15.56 -17.53
CA ASP A 276 -7.24 15.06 -18.04
C ASP A 276 -6.21 14.87 -16.91
N GLU A 277 -6.12 15.86 -16.02
CA GLU A 277 -5.18 15.81 -14.91
C GLU A 277 -5.58 14.77 -13.87
N ARG A 278 -6.88 14.71 -13.52
CA ARG A 278 -7.43 13.70 -12.64
C ARG A 278 -7.15 12.29 -13.17
N GLU A 279 -7.39 12.05 -14.46
CA GLU A 279 -7.17 10.75 -15.09
C GLU A 279 -5.70 10.38 -15.21
N ARG A 280 -4.83 11.35 -15.44
CA ARG A 280 -3.38 11.14 -15.43
C ARG A 280 -2.93 10.59 -14.08
N ILE A 281 -3.38 11.21 -12.97
CA ILE A 281 -3.05 10.75 -11.62
C ILE A 281 -3.66 9.38 -11.33
N ALA A 282 -4.92 9.16 -11.71
CA ALA A 282 -5.60 7.88 -11.53
C ALA A 282 -4.89 6.74 -12.29
N ARG A 283 -4.45 6.97 -13.52
CA ARG A 283 -3.65 6.01 -14.29
C ARG A 283 -2.30 5.72 -13.65
N ALA A 284 -1.57 6.75 -13.23
CA ALA A 284 -0.29 6.57 -12.56
C ALA A 284 -0.43 5.79 -11.24
N GLY A 285 -1.48 6.09 -10.45
CA GLY A 285 -1.81 5.34 -9.25
C GLY A 285 -2.14 3.86 -9.52
N ARG A 286 -2.90 3.58 -10.59
CA ARG A 286 -3.20 2.22 -11.02
C ARG A 286 -1.93 1.47 -11.45
N ASP A 287 -1.06 2.11 -12.23
CA ASP A 287 0.21 1.53 -12.66
C ASP A 287 1.13 1.26 -11.46
N PHE A 288 1.11 2.14 -10.46
CA PHE A 288 1.82 1.94 -9.20
C PHE A 288 1.29 0.71 -8.45
N PHE A 289 -0.04 0.55 -8.35
CA PHE A 289 -0.64 -0.66 -7.75
C PHE A 289 -0.23 -1.92 -8.50
N ASP A 290 -0.38 -1.94 -9.81
CA ASP A 290 -0.09 -3.13 -10.64
C ASP A 290 1.39 -3.55 -10.54
N ARG A 291 2.30 -2.58 -10.44
CA ARG A 291 3.75 -2.85 -10.36
C ARG A 291 4.26 -3.15 -8.96
N TYR A 292 3.64 -2.58 -7.92
CA TYR A 292 4.25 -2.56 -6.59
C TYR A 292 3.32 -3.00 -5.45
N LEU A 293 2.00 -2.81 -5.53
CA LEU A 293 1.07 -3.11 -4.44
C LEU A 293 0.17 -4.33 -4.69
N HIS A 294 0.14 -4.85 -5.90
CA HIS A 294 -0.56 -6.11 -6.13
C HIS A 294 0.04 -7.21 -5.24
N CYS A 295 -0.79 -8.08 -4.65
CA CYS A 295 -0.31 -9.06 -3.67
C CYS A 295 0.82 -9.95 -4.19
N GLU A 296 0.84 -10.27 -5.49
CA GLU A 296 1.94 -11.02 -6.12
C GLU A 296 3.24 -10.22 -6.14
N GLN A 297 3.16 -8.90 -6.37
CA GLN A 297 4.34 -8.03 -6.37
C GLN A 297 4.92 -7.87 -4.96
N ILE A 298 4.05 -7.70 -3.96
CA ILE A 298 4.48 -7.67 -2.56
C ILE A 298 5.10 -9.01 -2.14
N ALA A 299 4.52 -10.14 -2.55
CA ALA A 299 5.12 -11.45 -2.30
C ALA A 299 6.50 -11.57 -2.95
N SER A 300 6.65 -11.13 -4.20
CA SER A 300 7.93 -11.13 -4.92
C SER A 300 8.95 -10.21 -4.27
N TYR A 301 8.52 -9.02 -3.82
CA TYR A 301 9.38 -8.10 -3.06
C TYR A 301 9.90 -8.76 -1.77
N TYR A 302 9.04 -9.38 -0.98
CA TYR A 302 9.46 -10.02 0.27
C TYR A 302 10.42 -11.18 0.03
N LEU A 303 10.16 -12.01 -1.00
CA LEU A 303 11.07 -13.07 -1.39
C LEU A 303 12.43 -12.52 -1.84
N ARG A 304 12.44 -11.45 -2.62
CA ARG A 304 13.69 -10.79 -3.05
C ARG A 304 14.48 -10.27 -1.84
N MET A 305 13.82 -9.59 -0.90
CA MET A 305 14.46 -9.10 0.32
C MET A 305 15.03 -10.23 1.19
N MET A 306 14.32 -11.35 1.31
CA MET A 306 14.84 -12.54 2.00
C MET A 306 16.09 -13.08 1.31
N LEU A 307 16.06 -13.22 -0.01
CA LEU A 307 17.22 -13.70 -0.78
C LEU A 307 18.43 -12.77 -0.71
N ASP A 308 18.21 -11.46 -0.82
CA ASP A 308 19.28 -10.46 -0.88
C ASP A 308 19.90 -10.20 0.50
N ARG A 309 19.10 -10.26 1.56
CA ARG A 309 19.52 -9.95 2.93
C ARG A 309 19.98 -11.18 3.72
N LEU A 310 19.44 -12.35 3.40
CA LEU A 310 19.66 -13.58 4.18
C LEU A 310 20.39 -14.65 3.38
N GLY A 311 20.39 -14.56 2.05
CA GLY A 311 21.08 -15.49 1.17
C GLY A 311 22.61 -15.38 1.27
N THR A 312 23.27 -16.48 0.95
CA THR A 312 24.75 -16.47 0.81
C THR A 312 25.16 -15.61 -0.37
N ALA A 313 26.16 -14.75 -0.16
CA ALA A 313 26.73 -13.96 -1.25
C ALA A 313 27.13 -14.91 -2.40
N ARG A 314 26.66 -14.62 -3.61
CA ARG A 314 27.13 -15.33 -4.81
C ARG A 314 28.64 -15.11 -4.88
N LYS A 315 29.42 -16.16 -4.77
CA LYS A 315 30.79 -16.12 -5.30
C LYS A 315 30.63 -15.82 -6.79
N SER A 316 30.95 -14.60 -7.22
CA SER A 316 31.14 -14.29 -8.62
C SER A 316 32.17 -15.31 -9.13
N GLY A 317 31.71 -16.20 -10.02
CA GLY A 317 32.58 -17.16 -10.67
C GLY A 317 33.64 -16.36 -11.43
N ALA A 318 34.78 -16.22 -10.83
CA ALA A 318 35.99 -15.88 -11.54
C ALA A 318 36.21 -17.04 -12.51
N THR A 319 35.83 -16.87 -13.76
CA THR A 319 36.39 -17.63 -14.87
C THR A 319 37.85 -17.26 -14.93
N GLY A 320 38.66 -18.00 -14.17
CA GLY A 320 40.09 -18.04 -14.35
C GLY A 320 40.36 -18.67 -15.71
N SER A 321 40.53 -17.83 -16.71
CA SER A 321 41.21 -18.22 -17.94
C SER A 321 42.68 -18.40 -17.57
N SER A 322 43.05 -19.61 -17.23
CA SER A 322 44.45 -20.04 -17.28
C SER A 322 44.76 -20.28 -18.75
N LEU A 323 45.45 -19.32 -19.35
CA LEU A 323 46.26 -19.55 -20.53
C LEU A 323 47.66 -19.81 -20.06
N ALA A 324 48.07 -21.05 -20.15
CA ALA A 324 49.47 -21.44 -20.28
C ALA A 324 49.74 -21.76 -21.74
#